data_51f879e8283248c9317ff3f02dbd6100
#
_entry.id   51f879e8283248c9317ff3f02dbd6100
#
_cell.length_a   1.000
_cell.length_b   1.000
_cell.length_c   1.000
_cell.angle_alpha   90.00
_cell.angle_beta   90.00
_cell.angle_gamma   90.00
#
_symmetry.space_group_name_H-M   'P 1'
#
loop_
_entity.id
_entity.type
_entity.pdbx_description
1 polymer ?
#
loop_
_entity_poly.entity_id
_entity_poly.type
_entity_poly.pdbx_seq_one_letter_code
_entity_poly.pdbx_strand_id
1 'polypeptide(L)'
;MEELEKFVNGFSLFQQQYFSEPQTLYDSLRDGQHPSTLLIGCCDSRVDPMLLTGSDPGDMFVVRNIANLVPPCTPEAPPGVSSAIEFAVCKLEVARVIVLGHARCGGIRALLEPQPRAQGQETDFVGQWMRIAEPVAQRVRRELAHRSSAEQHHACELASILQSLDNLLTYPWLKRRVEQGVLKLHGWYFDIDSGALMAYSARQQQFLPLVCPIERARHLHERPWPESTKT
;
A
#
# COMPACT_ATOMS: atom_id res chain seq x y z
N MET A 1 -4.32 -22.68 -20.55
CA MET A 1 -5.69 -22.71 -19.98
C MET A 1 -5.66 -23.00 -18.48
N GLU A 2 -4.82 -23.91 -18.00
CA GLU A 2 -4.70 -24.24 -16.55
C GLU A 2 -4.45 -23.03 -15.62
N GLU A 3 -3.62 -22.06 -16.01
CA GLU A 3 -3.34 -20.89 -15.19
C GLU A 3 -4.56 -19.98 -14.99
N LEU A 4 -5.47 -19.88 -15.96
CA LEU A 4 -6.69 -19.10 -15.86
C LEU A 4 -7.77 -19.83 -15.04
N GLU A 5 -7.76 -21.16 -15.03
CA GLU A 5 -8.72 -21.96 -14.26
C GLU A 5 -8.69 -21.64 -12.77
N LYS A 6 -7.49 -21.40 -12.22
CA LYS A 6 -7.35 -20.97 -10.83
C LYS A 6 -8.14 -19.68 -10.52
N PHE A 7 -8.10 -18.70 -11.42
CA PHE A 7 -8.81 -17.42 -11.22
C PHE A 7 -10.32 -17.60 -11.39
N VAL A 8 -10.74 -18.42 -12.35
CA VAL A 8 -12.17 -18.74 -12.57
C VAL A 8 -12.75 -19.49 -11.36
N ASN A 9 -12.03 -20.48 -10.85
CA ASN A 9 -12.44 -21.22 -9.65
C ASN A 9 -12.46 -20.30 -8.42
N GLY A 10 -11.47 -19.40 -8.27
CA GLY A 10 -11.46 -18.39 -7.23
C GLY A 10 -12.67 -17.46 -7.30
N PHE A 11 -13.05 -17.03 -8.52
CA PHE A 11 -14.25 -16.22 -8.71
C PHE A 11 -15.53 -16.99 -8.36
N SER A 12 -15.60 -18.27 -8.68
CA SER A 12 -16.76 -19.12 -8.30
C SER A 12 -16.92 -19.23 -6.80
N LEU A 13 -15.82 -19.35 -6.04
CA LEU A 13 -15.84 -19.33 -4.59
C LEU A 13 -16.30 -17.96 -4.04
N PHE A 14 -15.76 -16.88 -4.61
CA PHE A 14 -16.21 -15.52 -4.27
C PHE A 14 -17.72 -15.35 -4.54
N GLN A 15 -18.22 -15.83 -5.68
CA GLN A 15 -19.64 -15.78 -5.99
C GLN A 15 -20.48 -16.58 -5.00
N GLN A 16 -20.05 -17.77 -4.61
CA GLN A 16 -20.72 -18.55 -3.58
C GLN A 16 -20.73 -17.83 -2.23
N GLN A 17 -19.61 -17.22 -1.84
CA GLN A 17 -19.49 -16.53 -0.55
C GLN A 17 -20.40 -15.30 -0.46
N TYR A 18 -20.51 -14.52 -1.53
CA TYR A 18 -21.13 -13.20 -1.47
C TYR A 18 -22.47 -13.08 -2.19
N PHE A 19 -22.93 -14.13 -2.93
CA PHE A 19 -24.13 -14.05 -3.75
C PHE A 19 -25.06 -15.27 -3.64
N SER A 20 -24.77 -16.24 -2.76
CA SER A 20 -25.58 -17.45 -2.61
C SER A 20 -26.84 -17.24 -1.77
N GLU A 21 -26.86 -16.24 -0.90
CA GLU A 21 -27.93 -15.98 0.05
C GLU A 21 -28.63 -14.63 -0.26
N PRO A 22 -29.91 -14.47 0.03
CA PRO A 22 -30.57 -13.16 0.03
C PRO A 22 -29.96 -12.24 1.11
N GLN A 23 -29.88 -10.94 0.83
CA GLN A 23 -29.34 -9.90 1.73
C GLN A 23 -27.85 -10.08 2.05
N THR A 24 -27.07 -10.26 1.00
CA THR A 24 -25.62 -10.32 1.09
C THR A 24 -25.00 -8.93 1.31
N LEU A 25 -23.68 -8.92 1.64
CA LEU A 25 -22.90 -7.70 1.70
C LEU A 25 -23.04 -6.85 0.42
N TYR A 26 -23.03 -7.51 -0.75
CA TYR A 26 -23.15 -6.82 -2.04
C TYR A 26 -24.51 -6.19 -2.28
N ASP A 27 -25.57 -6.66 -1.66
CA ASP A 27 -26.88 -5.99 -1.73
C ASP A 27 -26.82 -4.60 -1.09
N SER A 28 -26.11 -4.44 0.02
CA SER A 28 -25.89 -3.14 0.67
C SER A 28 -24.94 -2.21 -0.10
N LEU A 29 -24.05 -2.78 -0.94
CA LEU A 29 -23.07 -2.04 -1.73
C LEU A 29 -23.57 -1.71 -3.16
N ARG A 30 -24.75 -2.18 -3.54
CA ARG A 30 -25.30 -2.06 -4.89
C ARG A 30 -25.53 -0.60 -5.31
N ASP A 31 -26.01 0.22 -4.38
CA ASP A 31 -26.35 1.62 -4.63
C ASP A 31 -25.19 2.61 -4.41
N GLY A 32 -24.03 2.13 -4.00
CA GLY A 32 -22.85 2.97 -3.81
C GLY A 32 -21.83 2.38 -2.85
N GLN A 33 -20.74 3.12 -2.63
CA GLN A 33 -19.68 2.77 -1.70
C GLN A 33 -19.46 3.88 -0.69
N HIS A 34 -19.19 3.51 0.57
CA HIS A 34 -18.94 4.43 1.66
C HIS A 34 -17.72 4.00 2.49
N PRO A 35 -16.55 3.79 1.87
CA PRO A 35 -15.36 3.37 2.57
C PRO A 35 -14.92 4.44 3.56
N SER A 36 -14.53 4.05 4.75
CA SER A 36 -14.00 4.98 5.75
C SER A 36 -12.51 5.28 5.57
N THR A 37 -11.85 4.53 4.69
CA THR A 37 -10.38 4.53 4.57
C THR A 37 -9.95 4.53 3.10
N LEU A 38 -9.03 5.44 2.74
CA LEU A 38 -8.22 5.35 1.55
C LEU A 38 -6.91 4.63 1.89
N LEU A 39 -6.57 3.57 1.17
CA LEU A 39 -5.26 2.92 1.30
C LEU A 39 -4.47 3.11 0.01
N ILE A 40 -3.25 3.61 0.13
CA ILE A 40 -2.29 3.77 -0.96
C ILE A 40 -1.16 2.78 -0.73
N GLY A 41 -1.12 1.73 -1.55
CA GLY A 41 -0.17 0.62 -1.42
C GLY A 41 0.67 0.37 -2.66
N CYS A 42 1.61 -0.57 -2.55
CA CYS A 42 2.42 -1.00 -3.68
C CYS A 42 1.65 -1.98 -4.59
N CYS A 43 2.02 -1.97 -5.90
CA CYS A 43 1.57 -2.98 -6.88
C CYS A 43 2.23 -4.35 -6.68
N ASP A 44 3.18 -4.49 -5.75
CA ASP A 44 3.86 -5.75 -5.46
C ASP A 44 2.85 -6.85 -5.14
N SER A 45 2.93 -7.97 -5.85
CA SER A 45 1.96 -9.07 -5.76
C SER A 45 1.93 -9.77 -4.40
N ARG A 46 2.94 -9.53 -3.54
CA ARG A 46 3.04 -10.12 -2.21
C ARG A 46 2.32 -9.29 -1.13
N VAL A 47 1.87 -8.07 -1.48
CA VAL A 47 1.31 -7.11 -0.53
C VAL A 47 -0.08 -6.65 -0.96
N ASP A 48 -1.01 -7.57 -1.03
CA ASP A 48 -2.41 -7.21 -1.28
C ASP A 48 -3.04 -6.64 -0.01
N PRO A 49 -3.54 -5.39 -0.03
CA PRO A 49 -4.06 -4.73 1.17
C PRO A 49 -5.25 -5.45 1.81
N MET A 50 -6.18 -5.97 1.01
CA MET A 50 -7.36 -6.64 1.55
C MET A 50 -6.98 -7.96 2.21
N LEU A 51 -6.05 -8.72 1.59
CA LEU A 51 -5.54 -9.95 2.18
C LEU A 51 -4.77 -9.69 3.49
N LEU A 52 -3.95 -8.62 3.52
CA LEU A 52 -3.15 -8.29 4.71
C LEU A 52 -3.98 -7.80 5.89
N THR A 53 -5.10 -7.13 5.63
CA THR A 53 -5.93 -6.52 6.67
C THR A 53 -7.18 -7.32 7.00
N GLY A 54 -7.52 -8.33 6.19
CA GLY A 54 -8.77 -9.07 6.34
C GLY A 54 -10.02 -8.21 6.09
N SER A 55 -9.88 -7.16 5.26
CA SER A 55 -10.98 -6.24 4.97
C SER A 55 -11.99 -6.86 4.02
N ASP A 56 -13.25 -6.54 4.24
CA ASP A 56 -14.33 -6.90 3.33
C ASP A 56 -14.50 -5.91 2.17
N PRO A 57 -15.16 -6.32 1.08
CA PRO A 57 -15.57 -5.40 0.01
C PRO A 57 -16.35 -4.20 0.58
N GLY A 58 -15.95 -2.99 0.19
CA GLY A 58 -16.57 -1.74 0.68
C GLY A 58 -15.84 -1.06 1.83
N ASP A 59 -14.98 -1.73 2.58
CA ASP A 59 -14.28 -1.16 3.74
C ASP A 59 -13.24 -0.09 3.35
N MET A 60 -12.55 -0.31 2.24
CA MET A 60 -11.46 0.55 1.78
C MET A 60 -11.58 0.94 0.32
N PHE A 61 -11.22 2.19 0.02
CA PHE A 61 -10.90 2.65 -1.32
C PHE A 61 -9.40 2.46 -1.53
N VAL A 62 -9.00 1.61 -2.47
CA VAL A 62 -7.61 1.18 -2.62
C VAL A 62 -6.99 1.75 -3.88
N VAL A 63 -5.83 2.38 -3.75
CA VAL A 63 -4.95 2.80 -4.84
C VAL A 63 -3.66 2.02 -4.74
N ARG A 64 -3.24 1.38 -5.82
CA ARG A 64 -1.95 0.68 -5.89
C ARG A 64 -1.09 1.27 -7.01
N ASN A 65 0.16 1.54 -6.69
CA ASN A 65 1.14 2.05 -7.64
C ASN A 65 2.54 1.49 -7.34
N ILE A 66 3.54 1.81 -8.13
CA ILE A 66 4.92 1.38 -7.85
C ILE A 66 5.42 2.13 -6.61
N ALA A 67 5.83 1.37 -5.59
CA ALA A 67 6.40 1.85 -4.33
C ALA A 67 5.48 2.74 -3.46
N ASN A 68 4.14 2.58 -3.55
CA ASN A 68 3.15 3.30 -2.71
C ASN A 68 3.36 4.82 -2.63
N LEU A 69 3.87 5.42 -3.71
CA LEU A 69 4.22 6.84 -3.75
C LEU A 69 3.00 7.72 -3.97
N VAL A 70 3.03 8.89 -3.36
CA VAL A 70 2.09 9.98 -3.62
C VAL A 70 2.87 11.12 -4.29
N PRO A 71 2.46 11.58 -5.48
CA PRO A 71 3.05 12.77 -6.08
C PRO A 71 2.65 14.04 -5.29
N PRO A 72 3.48 15.09 -5.26
CA PRO A 72 3.05 16.38 -4.73
C PRO A 72 1.94 16.98 -5.60
N CYS A 73 1.13 17.86 -5.02
CA CYS A 73 0.07 18.58 -5.72
C CYS A 73 0.67 19.69 -6.61
N THR A 74 1.09 19.33 -7.82
CA THR A 74 1.60 20.26 -8.83
C THR A 74 0.88 20.04 -10.16
N PRO A 75 0.85 21.04 -11.06
CA PRO A 75 0.24 20.89 -12.39
C PRO A 75 0.82 19.73 -13.22
N GLU A 76 2.11 19.41 -13.00
CA GLU A 76 2.83 18.36 -13.70
C GLU A 76 2.68 16.98 -13.05
N ALA A 77 1.99 16.90 -11.92
CA ALA A 77 1.81 15.64 -11.21
C ALA A 77 0.99 14.64 -12.05
N PRO A 78 1.39 13.35 -12.09
CA PRO A 78 0.61 12.33 -12.78
C PRO A 78 -0.82 12.28 -12.23
N PRO A 79 -1.85 12.43 -13.05
CA PRO A 79 -3.24 12.63 -12.58
C PRO A 79 -3.86 11.38 -11.95
N GLY A 80 -3.38 10.18 -12.30
CA GLY A 80 -4.01 8.92 -11.88
C GLY A 80 -4.13 8.74 -10.37
N VAL A 81 -3.04 8.93 -9.63
CA VAL A 81 -3.05 8.83 -8.16
C VAL A 81 -3.74 10.03 -7.53
N SER A 82 -3.47 11.23 -8.06
CA SER A 82 -4.05 12.48 -7.54
C SER A 82 -5.57 12.50 -7.66
N SER A 83 -6.13 12.02 -8.78
CA SER A 83 -7.58 11.93 -8.97
C SER A 83 -8.25 10.93 -8.02
N ALA A 84 -7.60 9.81 -7.76
CA ALA A 84 -8.12 8.83 -6.80
C ALA A 84 -8.10 9.38 -5.36
N ILE A 85 -7.05 10.12 -4.98
CA ILE A 85 -6.97 10.81 -3.67
C ILE A 85 -8.08 11.86 -3.57
N GLU A 86 -8.27 12.68 -4.62
CA GLU A 86 -9.34 13.70 -4.65
C GLU A 86 -10.72 13.05 -4.51
N PHE A 87 -10.97 11.98 -5.25
CA PHE A 87 -12.24 11.26 -5.18
C PHE A 87 -12.51 10.72 -3.77
N ALA A 88 -11.51 10.05 -3.19
CA ALA A 88 -11.64 9.49 -1.84
C ALA A 88 -11.88 10.56 -0.77
N VAL A 89 -11.14 11.67 -0.82
CA VAL A 89 -11.19 12.69 0.24
C VAL A 89 -12.34 13.69 0.02
N CYS A 90 -12.63 14.07 -1.23
CA CYS A 90 -13.61 15.11 -1.53
C CYS A 90 -15.00 14.57 -1.87
N LYS A 91 -15.13 13.33 -2.36
CA LYS A 91 -16.41 12.72 -2.75
C LYS A 91 -16.86 11.63 -1.78
N LEU A 92 -15.96 10.73 -1.42
CA LEU A 92 -16.25 9.64 -0.46
C LEU A 92 -16.07 10.09 1.00
N GLU A 93 -15.40 11.22 1.22
CA GLU A 93 -15.17 11.82 2.53
C GLU A 93 -14.53 10.87 3.55
N VAL A 94 -13.59 10.04 3.10
CA VAL A 94 -12.89 9.09 3.96
C VAL A 94 -12.33 9.78 5.22
N ALA A 95 -12.36 9.07 6.34
CA ALA A 95 -11.85 9.56 7.62
C ALA A 95 -10.35 9.27 7.83
N ARG A 96 -9.77 8.39 7.02
CA ARG A 96 -8.37 7.97 7.13
C ARG A 96 -7.72 7.80 5.77
N VAL A 97 -6.43 8.14 5.70
CA VAL A 97 -5.54 7.75 4.59
C VAL A 97 -4.40 6.95 5.18
N ILE A 98 -4.16 5.76 4.63
CA ILE A 98 -3.05 4.89 4.99
C ILE A 98 -2.10 4.80 3.79
N VAL A 99 -0.84 5.15 3.98
CA VAL A 99 0.25 4.84 3.04
C VAL A 99 0.92 3.58 3.54
N LEU A 100 0.75 2.47 2.81
CA LEU A 100 1.28 1.16 3.14
C LEU A 100 2.50 0.83 2.28
N GLY A 101 3.69 0.98 2.86
CA GLY A 101 4.94 0.49 2.28
C GLY A 101 5.29 -0.92 2.75
N HIS A 102 6.33 -1.48 2.18
CA HIS A 102 6.74 -2.85 2.52
C HIS A 102 8.24 -3.09 2.31
N ALA A 103 8.76 -4.10 2.99
CA ALA A 103 10.12 -4.56 2.81
C ALA A 103 10.37 -5.13 1.40
N ARG A 104 11.61 -4.99 0.93
CA ARG A 104 12.07 -5.50 -0.37
C ARG A 104 11.27 -4.97 -1.56
N CYS A 105 10.90 -3.70 -1.51
CA CYS A 105 10.17 -3.05 -2.58
C CYS A 105 11.02 -2.94 -3.85
N GLY A 106 10.53 -3.53 -4.96
CA GLY A 106 11.22 -3.51 -6.25
C GLY A 106 11.40 -2.10 -6.83
N GLY A 107 10.44 -1.20 -6.62
CA GLY A 107 10.53 0.20 -7.04
C GLY A 107 11.63 0.96 -6.30
N ILE A 108 11.72 0.79 -4.98
CA ILE A 108 12.79 1.40 -4.16
C ILE A 108 14.16 0.84 -4.55
N ARG A 109 14.25 -0.48 -4.80
CA ARG A 109 15.49 -1.06 -5.30
C ARG A 109 15.91 -0.44 -6.64
N ALA A 110 14.99 -0.33 -7.60
CA ALA A 110 15.29 0.26 -8.90
C ALA A 110 15.72 1.73 -8.80
N LEU A 111 15.24 2.47 -7.81
CA LEU A 111 15.64 3.84 -7.55
C LEU A 111 17.07 3.92 -6.99
N LEU A 112 17.41 3.07 -6.03
CA LEU A 112 18.74 3.08 -5.39
C LEU A 112 19.82 2.42 -6.24
N GLU A 113 19.47 1.38 -6.99
CA GLU A 113 20.35 0.58 -7.86
C GLU A 113 19.79 0.57 -9.29
N PRO A 114 19.91 1.70 -10.02
CA PRO A 114 19.37 1.79 -11.38
C PRO A 114 20.00 0.73 -12.28
N GLN A 115 19.17 -0.04 -12.96
CA GLN A 115 19.61 -1.03 -13.92
C GLN A 115 19.63 -0.42 -15.33
N PRO A 116 20.52 -0.90 -16.21
CA PRO A 116 20.46 -0.54 -17.63
C PRO A 116 19.09 -0.86 -18.21
N ARG A 117 18.60 0.00 -19.10
CA ARG A 117 17.33 -0.27 -19.79
C ARG A 117 17.44 -1.55 -20.61
N ALA A 118 16.36 -2.30 -20.66
CA ALA A 118 16.26 -3.45 -21.53
C ALA A 118 16.37 -3.02 -23.00
N GLN A 119 16.97 -3.87 -23.84
CA GLN A 119 17.05 -3.62 -25.27
C GLN A 119 15.65 -3.44 -25.86
N GLY A 120 15.44 -2.36 -26.63
CA GLY A 120 14.12 -2.01 -27.19
C GLY A 120 13.19 -1.25 -26.26
N GLN A 121 13.62 -0.92 -25.05
CA GLN A 121 12.85 -0.07 -24.13
C GLN A 121 13.12 1.42 -24.45
N GLU A 122 12.22 2.03 -25.20
CA GLU A 122 12.33 3.46 -25.61
C GLU A 122 11.87 4.43 -24.51
N THR A 123 10.93 4.00 -23.67
CA THR A 123 10.32 4.82 -22.62
C THR A 123 10.77 4.37 -21.23
N ASP A 124 10.78 5.31 -20.29
CA ASP A 124 11.16 5.09 -18.89
C ASP A 124 10.07 5.60 -17.93
N PHE A 125 8.90 4.99 -17.99
CA PHE A 125 7.80 5.37 -17.11
C PHE A 125 8.09 5.09 -15.64
N VAL A 126 8.79 3.99 -15.34
CA VAL A 126 9.16 3.66 -13.96
C VAL A 126 10.15 4.69 -13.41
N GLY A 127 11.21 5.02 -14.15
CA GLY A 127 12.17 6.03 -13.71
C GLY A 127 11.54 7.41 -13.57
N GLN A 128 10.60 7.78 -14.47
CA GLN A 128 9.87 9.03 -14.34
C GLN A 128 9.01 9.06 -13.07
N TRP A 129 8.31 7.97 -12.77
CA TRP A 129 7.50 7.83 -11.58
C TRP A 129 8.35 7.86 -10.30
N MET A 130 9.45 7.11 -10.28
CA MET A 130 10.34 7.00 -9.12
C MET A 130 11.04 8.32 -8.76
N ARG A 131 11.08 9.31 -9.67
CA ARG A 131 11.59 10.67 -9.33
C ARG A 131 10.84 11.32 -8.18
N ILE A 132 9.62 10.92 -7.89
CA ILE A 132 8.87 11.38 -6.71
C ILE A 132 9.66 11.08 -5.42
N ALA A 133 10.35 9.96 -5.36
CA ALA A 133 11.14 9.54 -4.20
C ALA A 133 12.65 9.88 -4.32
N GLU A 134 13.09 10.54 -5.39
CA GLU A 134 14.49 10.89 -5.60
C GLU A 134 15.09 11.72 -4.44
N PRO A 135 14.39 12.70 -3.83
CA PRO A 135 14.93 13.45 -2.69
C PRO A 135 15.25 12.53 -1.49
N VAL A 136 14.44 11.49 -1.27
CA VAL A 136 14.68 10.48 -0.22
C VAL A 136 15.91 9.64 -0.58
N ALA A 137 16.01 9.16 -1.82
CA ALA A 137 17.13 8.34 -2.26
C ALA A 137 18.46 9.10 -2.16
N GLN A 138 18.49 10.38 -2.54
CA GLN A 138 19.67 11.21 -2.40
C GLN A 138 20.10 11.39 -0.94
N ARG A 139 19.13 11.59 -0.03
CA ARG A 139 19.41 11.66 1.40
C ARG A 139 19.99 10.36 1.92
N VAL A 140 19.39 9.22 1.58
CA VAL A 140 19.87 7.89 2.00
C VAL A 140 21.29 7.64 1.47
N ARG A 141 21.56 7.89 0.19
CA ARG A 141 22.91 7.72 -0.40
C ARG A 141 23.95 8.59 0.29
N ARG A 142 23.60 9.81 0.70
CA ARG A 142 24.52 10.73 1.39
C ARG A 142 24.75 10.31 2.85
N GLU A 143 23.67 10.04 3.59
CA GLU A 143 23.75 9.85 5.05
C GLU A 143 24.10 8.42 5.43
N LEU A 144 23.75 7.46 4.61
CA LEU A 144 23.96 6.03 4.85
C LEU A 144 24.95 5.39 3.87
N ALA A 145 25.83 6.18 3.23
CA ALA A 145 26.84 5.70 2.28
C ALA A 145 27.75 4.59 2.87
N HIS A 146 27.96 4.60 4.19
CA HIS A 146 28.77 3.65 4.92
C HIS A 146 28.01 2.37 5.34
N ARG A 147 26.70 2.32 5.13
CA ARG A 147 25.85 1.20 5.46
C ARG A 147 25.70 0.23 4.30
N SER A 148 25.30 -1.00 4.60
CA SER A 148 25.02 -2.00 3.58
C SER A 148 23.87 -1.58 2.66
N SER A 149 23.83 -2.14 1.45
CA SER A 149 22.73 -1.93 0.50
C SER A 149 21.37 -2.27 1.12
N ALA A 150 21.28 -3.36 1.89
CA ALA A 150 20.07 -3.77 2.58
C ALA A 150 19.58 -2.71 3.59
N GLU A 151 20.49 -2.10 4.37
CA GLU A 151 20.14 -1.02 5.30
C GLU A 151 19.72 0.25 4.56
N GLN A 152 20.36 0.58 3.44
CA GLN A 152 19.97 1.71 2.60
C GLN A 152 18.59 1.50 1.99
N HIS A 153 18.29 0.30 1.48
CA HIS A 153 16.97 -0.05 0.95
C HIS A 153 15.90 0.09 2.02
N HIS A 154 16.09 -0.52 3.18
CA HIS A 154 15.15 -0.44 4.30
C HIS A 154 14.89 1.02 4.73
N ALA A 155 15.95 1.81 4.89
CA ALA A 155 15.81 3.23 5.24
C ALA A 155 15.04 4.02 4.17
N CYS A 156 15.27 3.73 2.89
CA CYS A 156 14.57 4.38 1.77
C CYS A 156 13.09 3.96 1.71
N GLU A 157 12.77 2.69 1.98
CA GLU A 157 11.40 2.19 2.08
C GLU A 157 10.60 2.95 3.14
N LEU A 158 11.15 3.06 4.36
CA LEU A 158 10.51 3.81 5.45
C LEU A 158 10.38 5.30 5.14
N ALA A 159 11.45 5.92 4.62
CA ALA A 159 11.46 7.35 4.32
C ALA A 159 10.53 7.72 3.15
N SER A 160 10.31 6.82 2.19
CA SER A 160 9.37 7.04 1.08
C SER A 160 7.91 7.08 1.55
N ILE A 161 7.56 6.36 2.61
CA ILE A 161 6.26 6.45 3.26
C ILE A 161 6.07 7.86 3.83
N LEU A 162 7.06 8.36 4.57
CA LEU A 162 7.01 9.70 5.15
C LEU A 162 6.93 10.78 4.09
N GLN A 163 7.73 10.67 3.01
CA GLN A 163 7.64 11.57 1.86
C GLN A 163 6.24 11.56 1.23
N SER A 164 5.59 10.40 1.13
CA SER A 164 4.23 10.29 0.62
C SER A 164 3.22 10.95 1.55
N LEU A 165 3.39 10.85 2.88
CA LEU A 165 2.55 11.58 3.86
C LEU A 165 2.74 13.10 3.73
N ASP A 166 3.97 13.57 3.57
CA ASP A 166 4.27 15.00 3.36
C ASP A 166 3.66 15.49 2.04
N ASN A 167 3.75 14.69 0.98
CA ASN A 167 3.16 15.02 -0.31
C ASN A 167 1.61 15.08 -0.25
N LEU A 168 0.95 14.24 0.56
CA LEU A 168 -0.49 14.36 0.82
C LEU A 168 -0.85 15.74 1.38
N LEU A 169 -0.04 16.30 2.26
CA LEU A 169 -0.27 17.62 2.85
C LEU A 169 -0.04 18.78 1.87
N THR A 170 0.50 18.54 0.68
CA THR A 170 0.59 19.55 -0.38
C THR A 170 -0.75 19.78 -1.10
N TYR A 171 -1.73 18.88 -0.96
CA TYR A 171 -3.09 19.05 -1.48
C TYR A 171 -3.90 19.95 -0.55
N PRO A 172 -4.29 21.18 -0.95
CA PRO A 172 -4.88 22.16 -0.03
C PRO A 172 -6.19 21.70 0.63
N TRP A 173 -7.02 20.96 -0.11
CA TRP A 173 -8.29 20.44 0.38
C TRP A 173 -8.11 19.27 1.36
N LEU A 174 -7.07 18.44 1.18
CA LEU A 174 -6.73 17.36 2.10
C LEU A 174 -6.11 17.94 3.39
N LYS A 175 -5.13 18.84 3.26
CA LYS A 175 -4.48 19.51 4.39
C LYS A 175 -5.51 20.16 5.30
N ARG A 176 -6.49 20.88 4.75
CA ARG A 176 -7.57 21.52 5.51
C ARG A 176 -8.38 20.52 6.33
N ARG A 177 -8.70 19.33 5.78
CA ARG A 177 -9.42 18.28 6.53
C ARG A 177 -8.58 17.65 7.64
N VAL A 178 -7.26 17.57 7.45
CA VAL A 178 -6.33 17.13 8.50
C VAL A 178 -6.26 18.16 9.62
N GLU A 179 -6.12 19.45 9.29
CA GLU A 179 -6.10 20.55 10.27
C GLU A 179 -7.41 20.66 11.07
N GLN A 180 -8.54 20.33 10.46
CA GLN A 180 -9.84 20.24 11.13
C GLN A 180 -10.01 18.98 12.00
N GLY A 181 -9.07 18.03 11.95
CA GLY A 181 -9.14 16.78 12.70
C GLY A 181 -10.12 15.74 12.17
N VAL A 182 -10.74 15.98 10.99
CA VAL A 182 -11.71 15.06 10.36
C VAL A 182 -11.06 14.02 9.44
N LEU A 183 -9.80 14.21 9.07
CA LEU A 183 -8.99 13.26 8.29
C LEU A 183 -7.71 12.93 9.03
N LYS A 184 -7.38 11.64 9.15
CA LYS A 184 -6.15 11.17 9.79
C LYS A 184 -5.24 10.52 8.74
N LEU A 185 -3.94 10.80 8.82
CA LEU A 185 -2.92 10.20 7.97
C LEU A 185 -2.11 9.17 8.75
N HIS A 186 -1.86 8.01 8.13
CA HIS A 186 -1.13 6.91 8.73
C HIS A 186 -0.05 6.40 7.76
N GLY A 187 1.17 6.24 8.23
CA GLY A 187 2.24 5.54 7.52
C GLY A 187 2.40 4.15 8.10
N TRP A 188 2.16 3.12 7.31
CA TRP A 188 2.32 1.73 7.69
C TRP A 188 3.44 1.08 6.89
N TYR A 189 4.12 0.14 7.50
CA TYR A 189 5.18 -0.65 6.88
C TYR A 189 4.99 -2.13 7.18
N PHE A 190 4.86 -2.94 6.15
CA PHE A 190 4.78 -4.38 6.26
C PHE A 190 6.15 -5.01 6.02
N ASP A 191 6.70 -5.65 7.03
CA ASP A 191 7.92 -6.43 6.92
C ASP A 191 7.60 -7.84 6.43
N ILE A 192 7.89 -8.09 5.15
CA ILE A 192 7.66 -9.40 4.52
C ILE A 192 8.49 -10.52 5.15
N ASP A 193 9.66 -10.21 5.71
CA ASP A 193 10.57 -11.21 6.27
C ASP A 193 10.08 -11.74 7.61
N SER A 194 9.55 -10.85 8.46
CA SER A 194 9.09 -11.18 9.81
C SER A 194 7.56 -11.32 9.93
N GLY A 195 6.81 -10.83 8.95
CA GLY A 195 5.35 -10.75 9.01
C GLY A 195 4.84 -9.64 9.94
N ALA A 196 5.72 -8.74 10.40
CA ALA A 196 5.34 -7.64 11.26
C ALA A 196 4.66 -6.50 10.49
N LEU A 197 3.65 -5.89 11.11
CA LEU A 197 3.09 -4.62 10.66
C LEU A 197 3.52 -3.52 11.62
N MET A 198 4.12 -2.46 11.08
CA MET A 198 4.60 -1.31 11.84
C MET A 198 3.84 -0.05 11.42
N ALA A 199 3.67 0.88 12.36
CA ALA A 199 3.10 2.20 12.10
C ALA A 199 4.03 3.31 12.53
N TYR A 200 4.06 4.39 11.77
CA TYR A 200 4.81 5.59 12.13
C TYR A 200 4.13 6.34 13.27
N SER A 201 4.89 6.56 14.33
CA SER A 201 4.52 7.41 15.47
C SER A 201 5.14 8.79 15.30
N ALA A 202 4.34 9.79 14.99
CA ALA A 202 4.81 11.18 14.90
C ALA A 202 5.36 11.70 16.24
N ARG A 203 4.85 11.22 17.37
CA ARG A 203 5.33 11.57 18.71
C ARG A 203 6.74 11.05 18.97
N GLN A 204 7.06 9.84 18.50
CA GLN A 204 8.34 9.19 18.73
C GLN A 204 9.27 9.28 17.52
N GLN A 205 8.77 9.81 16.39
CA GLN A 205 9.47 9.92 15.11
C GLN A 205 10.09 8.59 14.63
N GLN A 206 9.39 7.49 14.86
CA GLN A 206 9.85 6.14 14.48
C GLN A 206 8.67 5.24 14.14
N PHE A 207 8.95 4.17 13.39
CA PHE A 207 8.01 3.10 13.14
C PHE A 207 7.98 2.16 14.34
N LEU A 208 6.79 1.89 14.85
CA LEU A 208 6.54 1.03 16.01
C LEU A 208 5.68 -0.15 15.58
N PRO A 209 5.89 -1.34 16.15
CA PRO A 209 5.04 -2.48 15.87
C PRO A 209 3.58 -2.21 16.23
N LEU A 210 2.67 -2.41 15.27
CA LEU A 210 1.23 -2.57 15.51
C LEU A 210 0.91 -4.04 15.76
N VAL A 211 1.55 -4.92 14.97
CA VAL A 211 1.47 -6.37 15.10
C VAL A 211 2.90 -6.90 15.10
N CYS A 212 3.30 -7.54 16.20
CA CYS A 212 4.61 -8.11 16.34
C CYS A 212 4.80 -9.35 15.45
N PRO A 213 6.05 -9.70 15.10
CA PRO A 213 6.33 -10.97 14.43
C PRO A 213 5.79 -12.14 15.24
N ILE A 214 5.24 -13.13 14.55
CA ILE A 214 4.93 -14.41 15.18
C ILE A 214 6.26 -15.13 15.42
N GLU A 215 6.56 -15.50 16.66
CA GLU A 215 7.67 -16.42 16.95
C GLU A 215 7.39 -17.72 16.20
N ARG A 216 8.20 -18.00 15.17
CA ARG A 216 8.10 -19.27 14.44
C ARG A 216 8.49 -20.39 15.40
N ALA A 217 7.51 -21.05 15.98
CA ALA A 217 7.73 -22.37 16.58
C ALA A 217 8.35 -23.25 15.50
N ARG A 218 9.47 -23.89 15.78
CA ARG A 218 10.25 -24.70 14.82
C ARG A 218 9.51 -25.92 14.27
N HIS A 219 8.23 -26.10 14.61
CA HIS A 219 7.38 -27.22 14.23
C HIS A 219 5.94 -26.74 13.99
N LEU A 220 5.63 -26.13 12.85
CA LEU A 220 4.25 -26.11 12.36
C LEU A 220 4.26 -26.25 10.84
N HIS A 221 4.22 -27.51 10.38
CA HIS A 221 3.78 -27.90 9.04
C HIS A 221 2.25 -28.01 8.95
N GLU A 222 1.51 -27.33 9.79
CA GLU A 222 0.05 -27.34 9.73
C GLU A 222 -0.45 -25.94 9.37
N ARG A 223 -1.10 -25.85 8.23
CA ARG A 223 -1.78 -24.63 7.79
C ARG A 223 -2.97 -24.40 8.72
N PRO A 224 -3.10 -23.25 9.38
CA PRO A 224 -4.26 -22.94 10.20
C PRO A 224 -5.39 -22.35 9.33
N TRP A 225 -5.85 -23.11 8.34
CA TRP A 225 -7.16 -22.83 7.75
C TRP A 225 -8.14 -23.82 8.38
N PRO A 226 -9.25 -23.34 8.94
CA PRO A 226 -10.29 -24.26 9.41
C PRO A 226 -10.75 -25.08 8.22
N GLU A 227 -10.67 -26.39 8.35
CA GLU A 227 -11.35 -27.29 7.43
C GLU A 227 -12.83 -26.92 7.44
N SER A 228 -13.40 -26.73 6.25
CA SER A 228 -14.83 -26.57 6.10
C SER A 228 -15.52 -27.75 6.76
N THR A 229 -16.13 -27.54 7.91
CA THR A 229 -17.05 -28.53 8.51
C THR A 229 -18.17 -28.74 7.52
N LYS A 230 -18.08 -29.86 6.79
CA LYS A 230 -19.20 -30.43 6.10
C LYS A 230 -20.19 -30.95 7.18
N THR A 231 -21.29 -30.33 7.28
CA THR A 231 -22.58 -30.97 7.63
C THR A 231 -23.68 -30.30 6.84
#